data_dc1dbda20d8b79bf3ce682397bfec282
#
_entry.id   dc1dbda20d8b79bf3ce682397bfec282
#
_cell.length_a   1.000
_cell.length_b   1.000
_cell.length_c   1.000
_cell.angle_alpha   90.00
_cell.angle_beta   90.00
_cell.angle_gamma   90.00
#
_symmetry.space_group_name_H-M   'P 1'
#
loop_
_entity.id
_entity.type
_entity.pdbx_description
1 polymer ?
#
loop_
_entity_poly.entity_id
_entity_poly.type
_entity_poly.pdbx_seq_one_letter_code
_entity_poly.pdbx_strand_id
1 'polypeptide(L)'
;MAIDYGKVRTGLAVTDPVRIIATALTTVATPNLFTYIKEYCAREEVDTFVVGIAKHMDNSPSESMQYIEPFVKQLTEAFPNKEIARVDERFTSKMAFQTMIDSGLKKKQRREKGMIDQIAATIMLQDYMNTINNRTI
;
A
#
# COMPACT_ATOMS: atom_id res chain seq x y z
N MET A 1 2.76 2.60 7.23
CA MET A 1 2.94 1.49 6.25
C MET A 1 1.76 1.47 5.30
N ALA A 2 2.03 1.49 4.01
CA ALA A 2 0.99 1.32 3.00
C ALA A 2 0.96 -0.14 2.53
N ILE A 3 -0.25 -0.62 2.28
CA ILE A 3 -0.51 -2.01 1.93
C ILE A 3 -1.35 -2.03 0.65
N ASP A 4 -0.72 -2.38 -0.46
CA ASP A 4 -1.41 -2.61 -1.73
C ASP A 4 -1.78 -4.09 -1.79
N TYR A 5 -2.94 -4.41 -1.22
CA TYR A 5 -3.39 -5.79 -1.02
C TYR A 5 -3.77 -6.44 -2.36
N GLY A 6 -3.15 -7.57 -2.65
CA GLY A 6 -3.49 -8.39 -3.80
C GLY A 6 -3.87 -9.80 -3.36
N LYS A 7 -4.63 -10.51 -4.17
CA LYS A 7 -5.07 -11.86 -3.87
C LYS A 7 -3.91 -12.83 -3.74
N VAL A 8 -2.89 -12.68 -4.60
CA VAL A 8 -1.74 -13.57 -4.66
C VAL A 8 -0.54 -12.99 -3.95
N ARG A 9 -0.25 -11.71 -4.18
CA ARG A 9 0.87 -11.00 -3.55
C ARG A 9 0.45 -9.59 -3.19
N THR A 10 1.13 -9.04 -2.18
CA THR A 10 0.83 -7.72 -1.62
C THR A 10 2.10 -6.90 -1.60
N GLY A 11 2.02 -5.67 -2.11
CA GLY A 11 3.10 -4.70 -2.07
C GLY A 11 3.05 -3.86 -0.80
N LEU A 12 4.21 -3.57 -0.24
CA LEU A 12 4.34 -2.80 1.00
C LEU A 12 5.30 -1.62 0.81
N ALA A 13 4.96 -0.50 1.44
CA ALA A 13 5.80 0.68 1.51
C ALA A 13 5.76 1.27 2.92
N VAL A 14 6.82 1.95 3.31
CA VAL A 14 6.92 2.60 4.62
C VAL A 14 7.46 4.01 4.47
N THR A 15 7.20 4.85 5.48
CA THR A 15 7.82 6.18 5.53
C THR A 15 9.14 6.12 6.27
N ASP A 16 9.97 7.13 6.04
CA ASP A 16 11.12 7.40 6.88
C ASP A 16 10.66 7.84 8.29
N PRO A 17 11.57 7.88 9.29
CA PRO A 17 11.19 8.26 10.66
C PRO A 17 10.59 9.67 10.78
N VAL A 18 10.93 10.60 9.90
CA VAL A 18 10.38 11.96 9.91
C VAL A 18 9.14 12.10 9.03
N ARG A 19 8.66 11.01 8.41
CA ARG A 19 7.42 10.93 7.64
C ARG A 19 7.36 11.91 6.44
N ILE A 20 8.49 12.10 5.77
CA ILE A 20 8.57 12.97 4.59
C ILE A 20 8.55 12.18 3.30
N ILE A 21 9.23 11.03 3.28
CA ILE A 21 9.45 10.25 2.07
C ILE A 21 8.86 8.86 2.21
N ALA A 22 8.06 8.45 1.20
CA ALA A 22 7.58 7.07 1.07
C ALA A 22 8.64 6.25 0.34
N THR A 23 8.92 5.06 0.85
CA THR A 23 9.91 4.15 0.29
C THR A 23 9.31 2.76 0.13
N ALA A 24 9.59 2.13 -1.01
CA ALA A 24 9.17 0.75 -1.24
C ALA A 24 9.86 -0.17 -0.24
N LEU A 25 9.10 -1.05 0.41
CA LEU A 25 9.64 -1.98 1.39
C LEU A 25 9.88 -3.36 0.78
N THR A 26 8.82 -4.01 0.35
CA THR A 26 8.91 -5.36 -0.21
C THR A 26 7.57 -5.78 -0.82
N THR A 27 7.57 -6.91 -1.49
CA THR A 27 6.35 -7.61 -1.91
C THR A 27 6.36 -8.97 -1.24
N VAL A 28 5.25 -9.33 -0.61
CA VAL A 28 5.11 -10.62 0.07
C VAL A 28 3.98 -11.43 -0.55
N ALA A 29 4.09 -12.75 -0.47
CA ALA A 29 2.97 -13.63 -0.80
C ALA A 29 1.84 -13.35 0.20
N THR A 30 0.64 -13.10 -0.30
CA THR A 30 -0.48 -12.67 0.54
C THR A 30 -0.78 -13.61 1.71
N PRO A 31 -0.66 -14.94 1.58
CA PRO A 31 -0.81 -15.83 2.74
C PRO A 31 0.15 -15.55 3.89
N ASN A 32 1.30 -14.95 3.61
CA ASN A 32 2.33 -14.63 4.60
C ASN A 32 2.26 -13.19 5.09
N LEU A 33 1.33 -12.40 4.56
CA LEU A 33 1.26 -10.95 4.80
C LEU A 33 1.09 -10.61 6.27
N PHE A 34 0.13 -11.23 6.94
CA PHE A 34 -0.19 -10.90 8.32
C PHE A 34 0.98 -11.21 9.26
N THR A 35 1.63 -12.35 9.05
CA THR A 35 2.83 -12.73 9.81
C THR A 35 3.96 -11.72 9.58
N TYR A 36 4.17 -11.31 8.34
CA TYR A 36 5.19 -10.32 8.01
C TYR A 36 4.93 -8.98 8.72
N ILE A 37 3.68 -8.50 8.68
CA ILE A 37 3.30 -7.24 9.34
C ILE A 37 3.53 -7.32 10.85
N LYS A 38 3.15 -8.43 11.48
CA LYS A 38 3.36 -8.60 12.93
C LYS A 38 4.84 -8.56 13.28
N GLU A 39 5.67 -9.25 12.53
CA GLU A 39 7.12 -9.27 12.73
C GLU A 39 7.74 -7.89 12.50
N TYR A 40 7.30 -7.20 11.45
CA TYR A 40 7.79 -5.85 11.16
C TYR A 40 7.43 -4.88 12.28
N CYS A 41 6.20 -4.88 12.74
CA CYS A 41 5.73 -3.97 13.79
C CYS A 41 6.35 -4.30 15.16
N ALA A 42 6.89 -5.50 15.33
CA ALA A 42 7.63 -5.85 16.55
C ALA A 42 9.03 -5.22 16.57
N ARG A 43 9.58 -4.90 15.40
CA ARG A 43 10.93 -4.32 15.27
C ARG A 43 10.91 -2.82 15.00
N GLU A 44 9.91 -2.37 14.24
CA GLU A 44 9.81 -0.98 13.77
C GLU A 44 8.51 -0.36 14.24
N GLU A 45 8.56 0.92 14.56
CA GLU A 45 7.37 1.66 14.95
C GLU A 45 6.51 1.99 13.73
N VAL A 46 5.25 1.57 13.75
CA VAL A 46 4.26 1.87 12.73
C VAL A 46 3.02 2.41 13.41
N ASP A 47 2.64 3.65 13.11
CA ASP A 47 1.48 4.30 13.72
C ASP A 47 0.21 4.06 12.92
N THR A 48 0.32 4.01 11.61
CA THR A 48 -0.81 4.01 10.69
C THR A 48 -0.59 3.01 9.57
N PHE A 49 -1.65 2.27 9.26
CA PHE A 49 -1.70 1.45 8.04
C PHE A 49 -2.57 2.18 7.03
N VAL A 50 -2.06 2.30 5.79
CA VAL A 50 -2.80 2.87 4.66
C VAL A 50 -3.17 1.73 3.73
N VAL A 51 -4.46 1.44 3.62
CA VAL A 51 -4.96 0.32 2.81
C VAL A 51 -5.87 0.85 1.72
N GLY A 52 -5.65 0.40 0.50
CA GLY A 52 -6.42 0.86 -0.65
C GLY A 52 -7.89 0.44 -0.62
N ILE A 53 -8.72 1.25 -1.23
CA ILE A 53 -10.10 0.91 -1.56
C ILE A 53 -10.12 0.62 -3.06
N ALA A 54 -10.45 -0.61 -3.42
CA ALA A 54 -10.51 -1.01 -4.82
C ALA A 54 -11.93 -0.84 -5.36
N LYS A 55 -12.12 0.11 -6.27
CA LYS A 55 -13.43 0.40 -6.88
C LYS A 55 -13.31 0.39 -8.39
N HIS A 56 -14.43 0.11 -9.05
CA HIS A 56 -14.56 0.34 -10.49
C HIS A 56 -14.72 1.85 -10.77
N MET A 57 -14.55 2.25 -12.03
CA MET A 57 -14.65 3.66 -12.41
C MET A 57 -16.04 4.27 -12.18
N ASP A 58 -17.06 3.43 -12.05
CA ASP A 58 -18.44 3.84 -11.72
C ASP A 58 -18.70 3.94 -10.20
N ASN A 59 -17.66 3.87 -9.37
CA ASN A 59 -17.70 3.87 -7.92
C ASN A 59 -18.22 2.58 -7.27
N SER A 60 -18.58 1.55 -8.04
CA SER A 60 -18.97 0.27 -7.44
C SER A 60 -17.74 -0.45 -6.89
N PRO A 61 -17.89 -1.22 -5.78
CA PRO A 61 -16.77 -2.01 -5.25
C PRO A 61 -16.28 -3.04 -6.27
N SER A 62 -14.96 -3.20 -6.39
CA SER A 62 -14.41 -4.26 -7.22
C SER A 62 -14.49 -5.61 -6.49
N GLU A 63 -14.27 -6.69 -7.24
CA GLU A 63 -14.24 -8.04 -6.63
C GLU A 63 -13.17 -8.16 -5.56
N SER A 64 -12.08 -7.39 -5.67
CA SER A 64 -10.99 -7.40 -4.69
C SER A 64 -11.45 -6.99 -3.30
N MET A 65 -12.51 -6.19 -3.19
CA MET A 65 -13.01 -5.73 -1.89
C MET A 65 -13.46 -6.88 -0.99
N GLN A 66 -13.93 -7.99 -1.55
CA GLN A 66 -14.31 -9.15 -0.75
C GLN A 66 -13.13 -9.81 -0.03
N TYR A 67 -11.90 -9.57 -0.50
CA TYR A 67 -10.67 -10.03 0.15
C TYR A 67 -10.05 -8.94 1.04
N ILE A 68 -10.13 -7.69 0.60
CA ILE A 68 -9.52 -6.55 1.31
C ILE A 68 -10.24 -6.27 2.63
N GLU A 69 -11.57 -6.25 2.63
CA GLU A 69 -12.33 -5.90 3.83
C GLU A 69 -12.15 -6.89 5.00
N PRO A 70 -12.16 -8.22 4.79
CA PRO A 70 -11.83 -9.15 5.86
C PRO A 70 -10.41 -8.95 6.40
N PHE A 71 -9.45 -8.63 5.53
CA PHE A 71 -8.08 -8.35 5.95
C PHE A 71 -8.01 -7.09 6.80
N VAL A 72 -8.70 -6.02 6.42
CA VAL A 72 -8.74 -4.77 7.19
C VAL A 72 -9.34 -5.01 8.56
N LYS A 73 -10.39 -5.80 8.63
CA LYS A 73 -11.01 -6.19 9.91
C LYS A 73 -10.02 -6.91 10.81
N GLN A 74 -9.31 -7.89 10.26
CA GLN A 74 -8.29 -8.65 10.99
C GLN A 74 -7.18 -7.74 11.48
N LEU A 75 -6.75 -6.80 10.65
CA LEU A 75 -5.70 -5.85 10.99
C LEU A 75 -6.15 -4.92 12.12
N THR A 76 -7.39 -4.44 12.07
CA THR A 76 -7.97 -3.59 13.11
C THR A 76 -8.02 -4.32 14.45
N GLU A 77 -8.42 -5.57 14.45
CA GLU A 77 -8.51 -6.39 15.66
C GLU A 77 -7.14 -6.69 16.26
N ALA A 78 -6.14 -6.90 15.40
CA ALA A 78 -4.78 -7.22 15.85
C ALA A 78 -4.02 -5.98 16.35
N PHE A 79 -4.32 -4.81 15.83
CA PHE A 79 -3.62 -3.57 16.15
C PHE A 79 -4.63 -2.46 16.50
N PRO A 80 -5.35 -2.60 17.62
CA PRO A 80 -6.43 -1.65 17.96
C PRO A 80 -5.93 -0.24 18.25
N ASN A 81 -4.65 -0.05 18.54
CA ASN A 81 -4.06 1.25 18.84
C ASN A 81 -3.46 1.94 17.62
N LYS A 82 -3.52 1.31 16.44
CA LYS A 82 -3.00 1.88 15.21
C LYS A 82 -4.15 2.37 14.34
N GLU A 83 -3.91 3.48 13.65
CA GLU A 83 -4.89 4.03 12.72
C GLU A 83 -4.88 3.25 11.42
N ILE A 84 -6.06 3.07 10.81
CA ILE A 84 -6.18 2.50 9.47
C ILE A 84 -6.83 3.53 8.58
N ALA A 85 -6.06 4.05 7.62
CA ALA A 85 -6.53 5.00 6.63
C ALA A 85 -6.83 4.26 5.32
N ARG A 86 -7.78 4.77 4.56
CA ARG A 86 -8.17 4.16 3.28
C ARG A 86 -7.93 5.16 2.15
N VAL A 87 -7.41 4.67 1.05
CA VAL A 87 -7.11 5.48 -0.14
C VAL A 87 -7.70 4.80 -1.36
N ASP A 88 -8.36 5.57 -2.23
CA ASP A 88 -8.90 5.06 -3.48
C ASP A 88 -7.75 4.76 -4.45
N GLU A 89 -7.61 3.51 -4.87
CA GLU A 89 -6.48 3.06 -5.68
C GLU A 89 -6.79 2.95 -7.17
N ARG A 90 -7.93 3.50 -7.65
CA ARG A 90 -8.34 3.36 -9.05
C ARG A 90 -7.28 3.80 -10.05
N PHE A 91 -6.48 4.80 -9.72
CA PHE A 91 -5.47 5.35 -10.62
C PHE A 91 -4.03 4.98 -10.23
N THR A 92 -3.83 4.30 -9.11
CA THR A 92 -2.50 4.05 -8.54
C THR A 92 -1.64 3.17 -9.45
N SER A 93 -2.22 2.11 -10.02
CA SER A 93 -1.47 1.20 -10.89
C SER A 93 -0.97 1.90 -12.16
N LYS A 94 -1.79 2.78 -12.74
CA LYS A 94 -1.41 3.55 -13.92
C LYS A 94 -0.28 4.52 -13.58
N MET A 95 -0.38 5.20 -12.45
CA MET A 95 0.66 6.10 -11.96
C MET A 95 1.95 5.36 -11.66
N ALA A 96 1.86 4.17 -11.07
CA ALA A 96 3.02 3.33 -10.78
C ALA A 96 3.73 2.94 -12.07
N PHE A 97 3.01 2.53 -13.09
CA PHE A 97 3.58 2.15 -14.37
C PHE A 97 4.30 3.34 -15.02
N GLN A 98 3.68 4.52 -15.02
CA GLN A 98 4.29 5.73 -15.55
C GLN A 98 5.55 6.11 -14.77
N THR A 99 5.52 5.97 -13.45
CA THR A 99 6.69 6.22 -12.61
C THR A 99 7.85 5.31 -12.96
N MET A 100 7.57 4.03 -13.24
CA MET A 100 8.60 3.09 -13.68
C MET A 100 9.22 3.50 -15.00
N ILE A 101 8.41 3.97 -15.96
CA ILE A 101 8.90 4.47 -17.24
C ILE A 101 9.77 5.70 -17.04
N ASP A 102 9.31 6.66 -16.23
CA ASP A 102 10.02 7.92 -15.96
C ASP A 102 11.35 7.67 -15.24
N SER A 103 11.41 6.60 -14.43
CA SER A 103 12.64 6.21 -13.72
C SER A 103 13.65 5.51 -14.64
N GLY A 104 13.31 5.25 -15.91
CA GLY A 104 14.19 4.58 -16.84
C GLY A 104 14.37 3.09 -16.60
N LEU A 105 13.46 2.45 -15.89
CA LEU A 105 13.52 1.01 -15.65
C LEU A 105 13.40 0.24 -16.97
N LYS A 106 14.23 -0.80 -17.11
CA LYS A 106 14.22 -1.65 -18.29
C LYS A 106 12.90 -2.41 -18.39
N LYS A 107 12.48 -2.72 -19.62
CA LYS A 107 11.23 -3.43 -19.89
C LYS A 107 11.10 -4.72 -19.09
N LYS A 108 12.18 -5.46 -18.88
CA LYS A 108 12.19 -6.68 -18.08
C LYS A 108 11.82 -6.39 -16.62
N GLN A 109 12.39 -5.34 -16.03
CA GLN A 109 12.12 -4.93 -14.65
C GLN A 109 10.69 -4.46 -14.48
N ARG A 110 10.14 -3.74 -15.49
CA ARG A 110 8.77 -3.26 -15.46
C ARG A 110 7.73 -4.38 -15.49
N ARG A 111 8.12 -5.56 -16.01
CA ARG A 111 7.25 -6.74 -16.08
C ARG A 111 7.19 -7.52 -14.76
N GLU A 112 8.09 -7.25 -13.83
CA GLU A 112 8.05 -7.90 -12.52
C GLU A 112 6.87 -7.35 -11.73
N LYS A 113 5.85 -8.19 -11.55
CA LYS A 113 4.60 -7.80 -10.90
C LYS A 113 4.82 -7.35 -9.45
N GLY A 114 5.78 -7.97 -8.75
CA GLY A 114 6.13 -7.56 -7.40
C GLY A 114 6.64 -6.13 -7.31
N MET A 115 7.40 -5.68 -8.31
CA MET A 115 7.89 -4.31 -8.38
C MET A 115 6.74 -3.32 -8.57
N ILE A 116 5.76 -3.65 -9.43
CA ILE A 116 4.59 -2.81 -9.64
C ILE A 116 3.80 -2.65 -8.35
N ASP A 117 3.61 -3.74 -7.60
CA ASP A 117 2.89 -3.72 -6.33
C ASP A 117 3.58 -2.83 -5.30
N GLN A 118 4.91 -2.87 -5.23
CA GLN A 118 5.68 -2.01 -4.32
C GLN A 118 5.57 -0.54 -4.70
N ILE A 119 5.65 -0.24 -5.99
CA ILE A 119 5.55 1.14 -6.48
C ILE A 119 4.13 1.68 -6.24
N ALA A 120 3.12 0.86 -6.47
CA ALA A 120 1.73 1.24 -6.19
C ALA A 120 1.53 1.57 -4.71
N ALA A 121 2.08 0.75 -3.81
CA ALA A 121 2.02 1.01 -2.38
C ALA A 121 2.77 2.30 -2.01
N THR A 122 3.92 2.55 -2.62
CA THR A 122 4.71 3.76 -2.39
C THR A 122 3.95 5.02 -2.81
N ILE A 123 3.31 4.99 -3.98
CA ILE A 123 2.51 6.12 -4.49
C ILE A 123 1.31 6.37 -3.58
N MET A 124 0.63 5.31 -3.17
CA MET A 124 -0.51 5.39 -2.26
C MET A 124 -0.11 6.05 -0.94
N LEU A 125 1.04 5.68 -0.40
CA LEU A 125 1.56 6.23 0.85
C LEU A 125 1.95 7.70 0.69
N GLN A 126 2.60 8.05 -0.42
CA GLN A 126 2.98 9.43 -0.69
C GLN A 126 1.74 10.34 -0.83
N ASP A 127 0.72 9.87 -1.53
CA ASP A 127 -0.54 10.61 -1.68
C ASP A 127 -1.20 10.83 -0.32
N TYR A 128 -1.21 9.82 0.52
CA TYR A 128 -1.77 9.93 1.87
C TYR A 128 -1.03 10.97 2.70
N MET A 129 0.30 10.95 2.67
CA MET A 129 1.12 11.92 3.40
C MET A 129 0.91 13.35 2.90
N ASN A 130 0.80 13.53 1.58
CA ASN A 130 0.54 14.84 0.99
C ASN A 130 -0.83 15.38 1.43
N THR A 131 -1.82 14.53 1.52
CA THR A 131 -3.15 14.90 1.99
C THR A 131 -3.12 15.38 3.44
N ILE A 132 -2.41 14.67 4.30
CA ILE A 132 -2.26 15.05 5.71
C ILE A 132 -1.52 16.39 5.82
N ASN A 133 -0.42 16.54 5.12
CA ASN A 133 0.39 17.76 5.19
C ASN A 133 -0.39 18.99 4.70
N ASN A 134 -1.23 18.82 3.70
CA ASN A 134 -2.06 19.90 3.19
C ASN A 134 -3.16 20.31 4.17
N ARG A 135 -3.60 19.40 5.05
CA ARG A 135 -4.62 19.69 6.06
C ARG A 135 -4.09 20.50 7.24
N THR A 136 -2.79 20.52 7.44
CA THR A 136 -2.16 21.20 8.58
C THR A 136 -1.76 22.64 8.30
N ILE A 137 -2.05 23.13 7.11
CA ILE A 137 -1.74 24.52 6.72
C ILE A 137 -2.91 25.45 7.05
#